data_35d9b969397e89949f4f58915ef839ec
#
_entry.id   35d9b969397e89949f4f58915ef839ec
#
_cell.length_a   1.000
_cell.length_b   1.000
_cell.length_c   1.000
_cell.angle_alpha   90.00
_cell.angle_beta   90.00
_cell.angle_gamma   90.00
#
_symmetry.space_group_name_H-M   'P 1'
#
loop_
_entity.id
_entity.type
_entity.pdbx_description
1 polymer ?
#
loop_
_entity_poly.entity_id
_entity_poly.type
_entity_poly.pdbx_seq_one_letter_code
_entity_poly.pdbx_strand_id
1 'polypeptide(L)'
;MRLLRNTHRTQIRQLKTMENQKHYLEQKAKMTAVISRLKRYNRYFIMGEIALFMLIVASIAVFAMTAWSKSGLLMALVCLTAYLFTRFFDNKNASTIKQTEQLLAVYTHELEAIEGNYSAFDSGQDFMDYHHPFTFDLDVFGPSSLFARLNRTVTTGGKALLARNLSFEEIQFQPKEIHYMSHKVSFMDSFQALGEGRTIDTLAMLSLQNKCSEPSFPQWFSTRWSLIVASLMLGLLPLLIILSLFGLIEGNVPVFYATLQFFIVYLVCNAATRHIAKRTAKIHRE
;
A
#
# COMPACT_ATOMS: atom_id res chain seq x y z
N MET A 1 5.50 32.15 -44.81
CA MET A 1 5.85 32.25 -43.36
C MET A 1 4.95 31.41 -42.45
N ARG A 2 3.62 31.36 -42.59
CA ARG A 2 2.71 30.55 -41.74
C ARG A 2 2.94 29.02 -41.90
N LEU A 3 3.19 28.50 -43.07
CA LEU A 3 3.45 27.07 -43.32
C LEU A 3 4.74 26.57 -42.66
N LEU A 4 5.83 27.32 -42.74
CA LEU A 4 7.10 26.97 -42.11
C LEU A 4 7.00 26.95 -40.56
N ARG A 5 6.17 27.83 -39.99
CA ARG A 5 5.93 27.85 -38.52
C ARG A 5 5.08 26.65 -38.07
N ASN A 6 4.17 26.17 -38.91
CA ASN A 6 3.34 24.98 -38.60
C ASN A 6 4.15 23.69 -38.70
N THR A 7 5.00 23.53 -39.74
CA THR A 7 5.89 22.35 -39.84
C THR A 7 6.88 22.26 -38.68
N HIS A 8 7.48 23.39 -38.31
CA HIS A 8 8.40 23.43 -37.14
C HIS A 8 7.68 23.08 -35.84
N ARG A 9 6.44 23.57 -35.61
CA ARG A 9 5.65 23.19 -34.39
C ARG A 9 5.27 21.71 -34.41
N THR A 10 4.96 21.15 -35.56
CA THR A 10 4.63 19.71 -35.67
C THR A 10 5.85 18.85 -35.39
N GLN A 11 7.03 19.21 -35.89
CA GLN A 11 8.28 18.51 -35.62
C GLN A 11 8.65 18.54 -34.10
N ILE A 12 8.52 19.70 -33.47
CA ILE A 12 8.77 19.81 -32.01
C ILE A 12 7.80 18.94 -31.19
N ARG A 13 6.53 18.88 -31.59
CA ARG A 13 5.55 18.01 -30.93
C ARG A 13 5.91 16.53 -31.09
N GLN A 14 6.29 16.13 -32.31
CA GLN A 14 6.72 14.74 -32.57
C GLN A 14 7.96 14.36 -31.78
N LEU A 15 8.97 15.23 -31.73
CA LEU A 15 10.17 15.01 -30.93
C LEU A 15 9.85 14.85 -29.42
N LYS A 16 9.00 15.72 -28.88
CA LYS A 16 8.56 15.64 -27.49
C LYS A 16 7.76 14.36 -27.18
N THR A 17 6.91 13.94 -28.12
CA THR A 17 6.16 12.68 -28.00
C THR A 17 7.11 11.47 -27.98
N MET A 18 8.10 11.47 -28.89
CA MET A 18 9.11 10.40 -28.94
C MET A 18 9.98 10.37 -27.67
N GLU A 19 10.35 11.53 -27.13
CA GLU A 19 11.11 11.62 -25.88
C GLU A 19 10.32 11.08 -24.70
N ASN A 20 9.04 11.46 -24.57
CA ASN A 20 8.16 10.94 -23.52
C ASN A 20 7.95 9.43 -23.68
N GLN A 21 7.73 8.93 -24.89
CA GLN A 21 7.58 7.50 -25.16
C GLN A 21 8.83 6.73 -24.76
N LYS A 22 10.01 7.23 -25.11
CA LYS A 22 11.29 6.64 -24.71
C LYS A 22 11.43 6.60 -23.19
N HIS A 23 11.08 7.69 -22.50
CA HIS A 23 11.11 7.76 -21.04
C HIS A 23 10.22 6.68 -20.40
N TYR A 24 8.96 6.57 -20.83
CA TYR A 24 8.05 5.56 -20.27
C TYR A 24 8.46 4.13 -20.60
N LEU A 25 9.01 3.87 -21.80
CA LEU A 25 9.57 2.55 -22.14
C LEU A 25 10.75 2.17 -21.23
N GLU A 26 11.66 3.10 -20.97
CA GLU A 26 12.78 2.88 -20.06
C GLU A 26 12.31 2.62 -18.62
N GLN A 27 11.33 3.38 -18.12
CA GLN A 27 10.77 3.18 -16.79
C GLN A 27 10.03 1.84 -16.69
N LYS A 28 9.22 1.48 -17.71
CA LYS A 28 8.56 0.18 -17.79
C LYS A 28 9.55 -0.98 -17.73
N ALA A 29 10.64 -0.90 -18.51
CA ALA A 29 11.68 -1.92 -18.50
C ALA A 29 12.36 -2.03 -17.13
N LYS A 30 12.69 -0.90 -16.48
CA LYS A 30 13.26 -0.87 -15.12
C LYS A 30 12.32 -1.52 -14.10
N MET A 31 11.03 -1.15 -14.08
CA MET A 31 10.05 -1.70 -13.13
C MET A 31 9.85 -3.20 -13.36
N THR A 32 9.79 -3.66 -14.61
CA THR A 32 9.69 -5.08 -14.95
C THR A 32 10.91 -5.86 -14.43
N ALA A 33 12.10 -5.33 -14.57
CA ALA A 33 13.31 -5.94 -14.04
C ALA A 33 13.31 -6.00 -12.50
N VAL A 34 12.87 -4.93 -11.84
CA VAL A 34 12.72 -4.90 -10.37
C VAL A 34 11.70 -5.94 -9.90
N ILE A 35 10.53 -6.01 -10.52
CA ILE A 35 9.47 -6.98 -10.18
C ILE A 35 9.98 -8.41 -10.34
N SER A 36 10.66 -8.72 -11.44
CA SER A 36 11.20 -10.07 -11.69
C SER A 36 12.20 -10.49 -10.62
N ARG A 37 13.05 -9.55 -10.18
CA ARG A 37 13.98 -9.75 -9.07
C ARG A 37 13.27 -9.97 -7.73
N LEU A 38 12.30 -9.12 -7.39
CA LEU A 38 11.52 -9.21 -6.15
C LEU A 38 10.69 -10.50 -6.10
N LYS A 39 10.07 -10.92 -7.21
CA LYS A 39 9.35 -12.20 -7.32
C LYS A 39 10.26 -13.41 -7.16
N ARG A 40 11.54 -13.31 -7.55
CA ARG A 40 12.53 -14.35 -7.28
C ARG A 40 12.81 -14.46 -5.78
N TYR A 41 13.03 -13.33 -5.09
CA TYR A 41 13.19 -13.32 -3.63
C TYR A 41 11.96 -13.86 -2.91
N ASN A 42 10.78 -13.50 -3.36
CA ASN A 42 9.52 -13.99 -2.79
C ASN A 42 9.43 -15.53 -2.81
N ARG A 43 9.87 -16.17 -3.89
CA ARG A 43 9.95 -17.64 -3.95
C ARG A 43 10.91 -18.24 -2.92
N TYR A 44 12.06 -17.59 -2.68
CA TYR A 44 12.98 -18.04 -1.64
C TYR A 44 12.40 -17.86 -0.23
N PHE A 45 11.67 -16.77 0.04
CA PHE A 45 10.98 -16.58 1.31
C PHE A 45 9.93 -17.66 1.54
N ILE A 46 9.09 -17.96 0.55
CA ILE A 46 8.07 -19.01 0.65
C ILE A 46 8.72 -20.38 0.93
N MET A 47 9.78 -20.73 0.20
CA MET A 47 10.51 -21.98 0.44
C MET A 47 11.12 -22.04 1.84
N GLY A 48 11.68 -20.92 2.31
CA GLY A 48 12.23 -20.78 3.66
C GLY A 48 11.14 -20.93 4.74
N GLU A 49 9.98 -20.31 4.55
CA GLU A 49 8.84 -20.42 5.49
C GLU A 49 8.35 -21.87 5.58
N ILE A 50 8.22 -22.56 4.46
CA ILE A 50 7.82 -23.99 4.44
C ILE A 50 8.86 -24.86 5.16
N ALA A 51 10.15 -24.64 4.90
CA ALA A 51 11.22 -25.38 5.55
C ALA A 51 11.24 -25.15 7.06
N LEU A 52 11.13 -23.90 7.50
CA LEU A 52 11.07 -23.53 8.92
C LEU A 52 9.83 -24.12 9.59
N PHE A 53 8.69 -24.09 8.93
CA PHE A 53 7.46 -24.72 9.45
C PHE A 53 7.64 -26.22 9.65
N MET A 54 8.21 -26.92 8.67
CA MET A 54 8.51 -28.36 8.80
C MET A 54 9.49 -28.66 9.94
N LEU A 55 10.50 -27.78 10.15
CA LEU A 55 11.42 -27.90 11.27
C LEU A 55 10.74 -27.70 12.63
N ILE A 56 9.80 -26.76 12.72
CA ILE A 56 8.99 -26.55 13.94
C ILE A 56 8.19 -27.81 14.25
N VAL A 57 7.49 -28.38 13.27
CA VAL A 57 6.71 -29.61 13.43
C VAL A 57 7.60 -30.77 13.86
N ALA A 58 8.75 -30.96 13.20
CA ALA A 58 9.72 -31.99 13.56
C ALA A 58 10.28 -31.79 15.00
N SER A 59 10.59 -30.56 15.41
CA SER A 59 11.06 -30.23 16.75
C SER A 59 10.02 -30.54 17.82
N ILE A 60 8.74 -30.28 17.54
CA ILE A 60 7.63 -30.63 18.44
C ILE A 60 7.46 -32.14 18.54
N ALA A 61 7.58 -32.88 17.43
CA ALA A 61 7.51 -34.33 17.40
C ALA A 61 8.65 -34.95 18.22
N VAL A 62 9.89 -34.48 18.06
CA VAL A 62 11.04 -34.92 18.84
C VAL A 62 10.83 -34.63 20.35
N PHE A 63 10.32 -33.44 20.69
CA PHE A 63 9.97 -33.08 22.05
C PHE A 63 8.97 -34.06 22.67
N ALA A 64 7.93 -34.43 21.93
CA ALA A 64 6.91 -35.38 22.39
C ALA A 64 7.47 -36.82 22.56
N MET A 65 8.37 -37.25 21.66
CA MET A 65 8.94 -38.60 21.64
C MET A 65 10.07 -38.80 22.69
N THR A 66 10.79 -37.76 23.07
CA THR A 66 11.98 -37.82 23.96
C THR A 66 11.68 -37.48 25.40
N ALA A 67 10.50 -37.83 25.90
CA ALA A 67 10.09 -37.62 27.30
C ALA A 67 10.37 -36.17 27.82
N TRP A 68 9.90 -35.17 27.01
CA TRP A 68 9.97 -33.74 27.38
C TRP A 68 11.40 -33.19 27.45
N SER A 69 12.23 -33.54 26.49
CA SER A 69 13.61 -33.04 26.41
C SER A 69 13.60 -31.52 26.17
N LYS A 70 14.28 -30.79 27.07
CA LYS A 70 14.40 -29.32 27.03
C LYS A 70 15.01 -28.80 25.71
N SER A 71 15.81 -29.62 25.04
CA SER A 71 16.44 -29.28 23.73
C SER A 71 15.43 -29.15 22.57
N GLY A 72 14.40 -29.98 22.52
CA GLY A 72 13.36 -29.91 21.50
C GLY A 72 12.55 -28.61 21.60
N LEU A 73 12.22 -28.20 22.81
CA LEU A 73 11.48 -26.95 23.04
C LEU A 73 12.31 -25.71 22.64
N LEU A 74 13.60 -25.72 22.97
CA LEU A 74 14.49 -24.63 22.64
C LEU A 74 14.68 -24.50 21.12
N MET A 75 14.81 -25.65 20.42
CA MET A 75 14.89 -25.70 18.96
C MET A 75 13.60 -25.16 18.30
N ALA A 76 12.44 -25.56 18.80
CA ALA A 76 11.15 -25.05 18.32
C ALA A 76 11.03 -23.53 18.49
N LEU A 77 11.48 -22.98 19.62
CA LEU A 77 11.48 -21.53 19.86
C LEU A 77 12.40 -20.77 18.91
N VAL A 78 13.61 -21.30 18.64
CA VAL A 78 14.55 -20.71 17.67
C VAL A 78 13.95 -20.75 16.27
N CYS A 79 13.36 -21.86 15.85
CA CYS A 79 12.71 -21.97 14.55
C CYS A 79 11.49 -21.02 14.43
N LEU A 80 10.71 -20.86 15.50
CA LEU A 80 9.57 -19.94 15.53
C LEU A 80 10.02 -18.48 15.38
N THR A 81 11.08 -18.07 16.09
CA THR A 81 11.60 -16.71 15.97
C THR A 81 12.15 -16.44 14.56
N ALA A 82 12.86 -17.41 13.97
CA ALA A 82 13.34 -17.35 12.59
C ALA A 82 12.17 -17.25 11.59
N TYR A 83 11.10 -18.02 11.80
CA TYR A 83 9.89 -17.95 10.98
C TYR A 83 9.22 -16.57 11.03
N LEU A 84 9.02 -16.00 12.21
CA LEU A 84 8.43 -14.67 12.36
C LEU A 84 9.28 -13.58 11.69
N PHE A 85 10.61 -13.69 11.79
CA PHE A 85 11.54 -12.80 11.14
C PHE A 85 11.44 -12.90 9.61
N THR A 86 11.45 -14.11 9.05
CA THR A 86 11.27 -14.35 7.61
C THR A 86 9.94 -13.79 7.12
N ARG A 87 8.87 -14.02 7.87
CA ARG A 87 7.52 -13.52 7.56
C ARG A 87 7.43 -11.99 7.52
N PHE A 88 8.14 -11.31 8.42
CA PHE A 88 8.22 -9.86 8.41
C PHE A 88 8.85 -9.32 7.12
N PHE A 89 9.95 -9.93 6.65
CA PHE A 89 10.59 -9.54 5.39
C PHE A 89 9.78 -9.90 4.16
N ASP A 90 9.11 -11.05 4.17
CA ASP A 90 8.22 -11.45 3.08
C ASP A 90 7.06 -10.47 2.90
N ASN A 91 6.40 -10.07 3.97
CA ASN A 91 5.34 -9.06 3.94
C ASN A 91 5.82 -7.72 3.38
N LYS A 92 7.04 -7.28 3.77
CA LYS A 92 7.65 -6.06 3.23
C LYS A 92 7.95 -6.19 1.74
N ASN A 93 8.48 -7.33 1.31
CA ASN A 93 8.75 -7.63 -0.09
C ASN A 93 7.46 -7.65 -0.93
N ALA A 94 6.39 -8.29 -0.44
CA ALA A 94 5.08 -8.34 -1.08
C ALA A 94 4.48 -6.94 -1.25
N SER A 95 4.58 -6.07 -0.23
CA SER A 95 4.15 -4.68 -0.33
C SER A 95 4.94 -3.91 -1.40
N THR A 96 6.25 -4.11 -1.48
CA THR A 96 7.10 -3.47 -2.49
C THR A 96 6.77 -3.96 -3.90
N ILE A 97 6.50 -5.25 -4.07
CA ILE A 97 6.03 -5.83 -5.35
C ILE A 97 4.75 -5.12 -5.79
N LYS A 98 3.76 -5.04 -4.91
CA LYS A 98 2.47 -4.40 -5.22
C LYS A 98 2.64 -2.92 -5.64
N GLN A 99 3.45 -2.15 -4.91
CA GLN A 99 3.73 -0.76 -5.26
C GLN A 99 4.43 -0.63 -6.62
N THR A 100 5.37 -1.52 -6.91
CA THR A 100 6.09 -1.53 -8.19
C THR A 100 5.18 -1.96 -9.34
N GLU A 101 4.25 -2.89 -9.11
CA GLU A 101 3.23 -3.31 -10.10
C GLU A 101 2.26 -2.17 -10.41
N GLN A 102 1.86 -1.39 -9.41
CA GLN A 102 1.03 -0.20 -9.61
C GLN A 102 1.74 0.86 -10.46
N LEU A 103 3.02 1.13 -10.19
CA LEU A 103 3.83 2.01 -11.03
C LEU A 103 4.00 1.49 -12.46
N LEU A 104 4.20 0.19 -12.63
CA LEU A 104 4.29 -0.45 -13.94
C LEU A 104 2.99 -0.28 -14.73
N ALA A 105 1.84 -0.39 -14.08
CA ALA A 105 0.53 -0.17 -14.70
C ALA A 105 0.40 1.27 -15.20
N VAL A 106 0.78 2.28 -14.38
CA VAL A 106 0.78 3.70 -14.81
C VAL A 106 1.61 3.90 -16.08
N TYR A 107 2.85 3.39 -16.11
CA TYR A 107 3.70 3.53 -17.30
C TYR A 107 3.14 2.79 -18.52
N THR A 108 2.44 1.69 -18.31
CA THR A 108 1.79 0.95 -19.40
C THR A 108 0.62 1.74 -19.96
N HIS A 109 -0.25 2.28 -19.10
CA HIS A 109 -1.40 3.09 -19.49
C HIS A 109 -0.98 4.41 -20.20
N GLU A 110 0.11 5.05 -19.75
CA GLU A 110 0.63 6.24 -20.42
C GLU A 110 1.21 5.92 -21.82
N LEU A 111 1.83 4.77 -22.00
CA LEU A 111 2.27 4.31 -23.32
C LEU A 111 1.07 4.06 -24.25
N GLU A 112 0.02 3.39 -23.76
CA GLU A 112 -1.21 3.18 -24.52
C GLU A 112 -1.89 4.51 -24.89
N ALA A 113 -1.88 5.48 -23.97
CA ALA A 113 -2.41 6.83 -24.23
C ALA A 113 -1.62 7.57 -25.32
N ILE A 114 -0.30 7.41 -25.38
CA ILE A 114 0.53 7.96 -26.46
C ILE A 114 0.14 7.35 -27.82
N GLU A 115 -0.26 6.08 -27.84
CA GLU A 115 -0.75 5.39 -29.03
C GLU A 115 -2.22 5.73 -29.36
N GLY A 116 -2.89 6.53 -28.51
CA GLY A 116 -4.27 6.97 -28.69
C GLY A 116 -5.32 6.09 -28.01
N ASN A 117 -4.90 5.10 -27.25
CA ASN A 117 -5.81 4.27 -26.45
C ASN A 117 -5.96 4.85 -25.03
N TYR A 118 -7.13 5.39 -24.74
CA TYR A 118 -7.47 6.00 -23.45
C TYR A 118 -8.39 5.12 -22.58
N SER A 119 -8.60 3.86 -22.95
CA SER A 119 -9.56 2.95 -22.27
C SER A 119 -9.22 2.66 -20.80
N ALA A 120 -7.95 2.81 -20.41
CA ALA A 120 -7.50 2.64 -19.03
C ALA A 120 -7.90 3.83 -18.12
N PHE A 121 -8.25 4.97 -18.70
CA PHE A 121 -8.62 6.18 -17.95
C PHE A 121 -10.13 6.36 -17.91
N ASP A 122 -10.62 6.89 -16.78
CA ASP A 122 -12.04 7.21 -16.65
C ASP A 122 -12.46 8.24 -17.69
N SER A 123 -13.53 7.92 -18.40
CA SER A 123 -14.07 8.74 -19.49
C SER A 123 -14.90 9.94 -19.04
N GLY A 124 -15.21 10.05 -17.74
CA GLY A 124 -16.10 11.10 -17.23
C GLY A 124 -17.54 10.97 -17.70
N GLN A 125 -17.99 9.77 -18.05
CA GLN A 125 -19.36 9.52 -18.54
C GLN A 125 -20.42 9.96 -17.53
N ASP A 126 -20.10 9.92 -16.21
CA ASP A 126 -20.97 10.37 -15.12
C ASP A 126 -21.29 11.88 -15.20
N PHE A 127 -20.49 12.67 -15.92
CA PHE A 127 -20.64 14.12 -16.08
C PHE A 127 -21.26 14.51 -17.43
N MET A 128 -21.71 13.54 -18.22
CA MET A 128 -22.32 13.81 -19.51
C MET A 128 -23.70 14.44 -19.31
N ASP A 129 -23.88 15.67 -19.80
CA ASP A 129 -25.16 16.39 -19.81
C ASP A 129 -25.49 16.80 -21.25
N TYR A 130 -26.62 16.27 -21.76
CA TYR A 130 -27.14 16.54 -23.10
C TYR A 130 -27.73 17.95 -23.25
N HIS A 131 -28.02 18.63 -22.14
CA HIS A 131 -28.59 19.98 -22.13
C HIS A 131 -27.52 21.07 -21.97
N HIS A 132 -26.29 20.67 -21.70
CA HIS A 132 -25.19 21.61 -21.53
C HIS A 132 -24.85 22.32 -22.89
N PRO A 133 -24.59 23.64 -22.89
CA PRO A 133 -24.45 24.42 -24.12
C PRO A 133 -23.41 23.92 -25.12
N PHE A 134 -22.37 23.20 -24.69
CA PHE A 134 -21.27 22.78 -25.59
C PHE A 134 -20.61 21.45 -25.22
N THR A 135 -20.77 20.92 -23.99
CA THR A 135 -19.98 19.74 -23.55
C THR A 135 -20.32 18.49 -24.34
N PHE A 136 -21.58 18.34 -24.77
CA PHE A 136 -22.00 17.24 -25.60
C PHE A 136 -21.50 17.41 -27.05
N ASP A 137 -21.69 18.58 -27.66
CA ASP A 137 -21.32 18.85 -29.04
C ASP A 137 -19.81 18.81 -29.30
N LEU A 138 -19.00 19.06 -28.26
CA LEU A 138 -17.54 19.05 -28.34
C LEU A 138 -16.91 17.76 -27.81
N ASP A 139 -17.69 16.71 -27.55
CA ASP A 139 -17.20 15.43 -26.99
C ASP A 139 -16.28 15.62 -25.76
N VAL A 140 -16.70 16.51 -24.85
CA VAL A 140 -15.89 16.80 -23.64
C VAL A 140 -15.86 15.60 -22.72
N PHE A 141 -16.96 14.86 -22.58
CA PHE A 141 -17.10 13.68 -21.73
C PHE A 141 -17.48 12.45 -22.56
N GLY A 142 -17.12 11.26 -22.08
CA GLY A 142 -17.42 10.00 -22.75
C GLY A 142 -16.18 9.29 -23.29
N PRO A 143 -16.33 8.15 -23.95
CA PRO A 143 -15.22 7.38 -24.50
C PRO A 143 -14.36 8.21 -25.48
N SER A 144 -13.05 8.16 -25.35
CA SER A 144 -12.08 8.90 -26.18
C SER A 144 -12.23 10.43 -26.17
N SER A 145 -13.01 10.97 -25.24
CA SER A 145 -13.30 12.39 -25.05
C SER A 145 -12.08 13.21 -24.64
N LEU A 146 -12.25 14.54 -24.58
CA LEU A 146 -11.23 15.44 -24.03
C LEU A 146 -10.94 15.10 -22.56
N PHE A 147 -11.98 14.79 -21.77
CA PHE A 147 -11.83 14.38 -20.38
C PHE A 147 -10.96 13.12 -20.26
N ALA A 148 -11.24 12.05 -21.01
CA ALA A 148 -10.46 10.82 -20.97
C ALA A 148 -8.96 11.03 -21.30
N ARG A 149 -8.67 11.98 -22.22
CA ARG A 149 -7.29 12.33 -22.59
C ARG A 149 -6.54 13.09 -21.50
N LEU A 150 -7.23 13.93 -20.74
CA LEU A 150 -6.64 14.79 -19.70
C LEU A 150 -6.68 14.15 -18.32
N ASN A 151 -7.63 13.26 -18.07
CA ASN A 151 -7.88 12.71 -16.75
C ASN A 151 -6.72 11.84 -16.26
N ARG A 152 -6.04 12.35 -15.25
CA ARG A 152 -5.02 11.65 -14.45
C ARG A 152 -5.33 11.77 -12.97
N THR A 153 -6.61 12.02 -12.66
CA THR A 153 -7.06 12.23 -11.28
C THR A 153 -7.17 10.88 -10.56
N VAL A 154 -6.79 10.89 -9.30
CA VAL A 154 -6.77 9.70 -8.43
C VAL A 154 -7.95 9.71 -7.45
N THR A 155 -8.51 10.90 -7.20
CA THR A 155 -9.54 11.12 -6.17
C THR A 155 -10.86 11.54 -6.81
N THR A 156 -11.99 11.21 -6.15
CA THR A 156 -13.34 11.62 -6.61
C THR A 156 -13.47 13.14 -6.70
N GLY A 157 -12.95 13.88 -5.74
CA GLY A 157 -12.97 15.34 -5.75
C GLY A 157 -12.12 15.95 -6.86
N GLY A 158 -10.94 15.36 -7.14
CA GLY A 158 -10.10 15.78 -8.27
C GLY A 158 -10.78 15.52 -9.62
N LYS A 159 -11.45 14.37 -9.76
CA LYS A 159 -12.26 14.03 -10.93
C LYS A 159 -13.38 15.05 -11.17
N ALA A 160 -14.14 15.37 -10.12
CA ALA A 160 -15.23 16.34 -10.17
C ALA A 160 -14.72 17.77 -10.48
N LEU A 161 -13.58 18.17 -9.90
CA LEU A 161 -12.98 19.48 -10.19
C LEU A 161 -12.53 19.60 -11.65
N LEU A 162 -11.90 18.54 -12.19
CA LEU A 162 -11.52 18.51 -13.61
C LEU A 162 -12.75 18.64 -14.51
N ALA A 163 -13.85 17.94 -14.18
CA ALA A 163 -15.10 18.02 -14.93
C ALA A 163 -15.68 19.44 -14.92
N ARG A 164 -15.77 20.08 -13.74
CA ARG A 164 -16.27 21.47 -13.62
C ARG A 164 -15.39 22.49 -14.33
N ASN A 165 -14.08 22.29 -14.36
CA ASN A 165 -13.17 23.13 -15.12
C ASN A 165 -13.41 22.98 -16.64
N LEU A 166 -13.66 21.77 -17.14
CA LEU A 166 -13.89 21.51 -18.56
C LEU A 166 -15.28 21.95 -19.04
N SER A 167 -16.29 21.96 -18.15
CA SER A 167 -17.62 22.52 -18.42
C SER A 167 -17.71 24.03 -18.21
N PHE A 168 -16.63 24.70 -17.81
CA PHE A 168 -16.58 26.13 -17.45
C PHE A 168 -17.53 26.54 -16.31
N GLU A 169 -18.00 25.60 -15.50
CA GLU A 169 -18.80 25.89 -14.30
C GLU A 169 -17.92 26.52 -13.20
N GLU A 170 -16.67 26.06 -13.09
CA GLU A 170 -15.71 26.56 -12.12
C GLU A 170 -14.33 26.59 -12.76
N ILE A 171 -13.81 27.80 -13.01
CA ILE A 171 -12.49 27.95 -13.62
C ILE A 171 -11.46 28.24 -12.53
N GLN A 172 -10.75 27.20 -12.10
CA GLN A 172 -9.60 27.32 -11.18
C GLN A 172 -8.31 27.13 -11.99
N PHE A 173 -7.80 28.22 -12.53
CA PHE A 173 -6.54 28.18 -13.27
C PHE A 173 -5.38 28.65 -12.38
N GLN A 174 -4.49 27.74 -12.02
CA GLN A 174 -3.34 27.97 -11.14
C GLN A 174 -2.02 27.69 -11.90
N PRO A 175 -1.57 28.61 -12.78
CA PRO A 175 -0.44 28.35 -13.66
C PRO A 175 0.88 28.12 -12.94
N LYS A 176 1.08 28.71 -11.75
CA LYS A 176 2.30 28.55 -10.94
C LYS A 176 2.40 27.13 -10.37
N GLU A 177 1.29 26.62 -9.84
CA GLU A 177 1.18 25.28 -9.29
C GLU A 177 1.34 24.22 -10.39
N ILE A 178 0.70 24.42 -11.54
CA ILE A 178 0.84 23.54 -12.70
C ILE A 178 2.30 23.50 -13.17
N HIS A 179 2.95 24.65 -13.28
CA HIS A 179 4.36 24.73 -13.65
C HIS A 179 5.27 24.05 -12.62
N TYR A 180 5.04 24.24 -11.33
CA TYR A 180 5.78 23.57 -10.27
C TYR A 180 5.62 22.05 -10.33
N MET A 181 4.39 21.55 -10.49
CA MET A 181 4.10 20.12 -10.55
C MET A 181 4.63 19.47 -11.82
N SER A 182 4.67 20.17 -12.94
CA SER A 182 5.20 19.62 -14.20
C SER A 182 6.68 19.19 -14.11
N HIS A 183 7.43 19.73 -13.16
CA HIS A 183 8.82 19.32 -12.89
C HIS A 183 8.93 18.18 -11.88
N LYS A 184 7.83 17.72 -11.29
CA LYS A 184 7.78 16.65 -10.28
C LYS A 184 7.22 15.35 -10.84
N VAL A 185 7.73 14.91 -12.00
CA VAL A 185 7.22 13.75 -12.73
C VAL A 185 7.15 12.50 -11.86
N SER A 186 8.23 12.16 -11.14
CA SER A 186 8.26 10.97 -10.29
C SER A 186 7.25 11.01 -9.14
N PHE A 187 6.94 12.20 -8.63
CA PHE A 187 5.88 12.37 -7.63
C PHE A 187 4.51 12.13 -8.26
N MET A 188 4.26 12.68 -9.45
CA MET A 188 3.00 12.50 -10.16
C MET A 188 2.75 11.04 -10.50
N ASP A 189 3.76 10.33 -11.03
CA ASP A 189 3.69 8.90 -11.33
C ASP A 189 3.37 8.08 -10.07
N SER A 190 4.06 8.38 -8.96
CA SER A 190 3.83 7.71 -7.68
C SER A 190 2.44 8.01 -7.11
N PHE A 191 1.93 9.23 -7.30
CA PHE A 191 0.59 9.62 -6.88
C PHE A 191 -0.49 8.91 -7.72
N GLN A 192 -0.30 8.84 -9.04
CA GLN A 192 -1.19 8.07 -9.92
C GLN A 192 -1.22 6.59 -9.54
N ALA A 193 -0.06 6.00 -9.21
CA ALA A 193 0.04 4.62 -8.77
C ALA A 193 -0.77 4.32 -7.50
N LEU A 194 -0.99 5.29 -6.61
CA LEU A 194 -1.87 5.11 -5.46
C LEU A 194 -3.33 4.87 -5.84
N GLY A 195 -3.77 5.44 -6.95
CA GLY A 195 -5.13 5.26 -7.49
C GLY A 195 -5.30 4.05 -8.39
N GLU A 196 -4.22 3.35 -8.70
CA GLU A 196 -4.28 2.20 -9.61
C GLU A 196 -5.14 1.07 -9.03
N GLY A 197 -6.19 0.69 -9.80
CA GLY A 197 -7.16 -0.33 -9.40
C GLY A 197 -8.11 0.05 -8.25
N ARG A 198 -8.17 1.34 -7.86
CA ARG A 198 -9.08 1.81 -6.80
C ARG A 198 -9.39 3.30 -6.95
N THR A 199 -10.60 3.67 -6.59
CA THR A 199 -11.02 5.07 -6.48
C THR A 199 -10.82 5.55 -5.04
N ILE A 200 -10.14 6.68 -4.85
CA ILE A 200 -9.94 7.28 -3.54
C ILE A 200 -11.02 8.34 -3.32
N ASP A 201 -11.92 8.07 -2.37
CA ASP A 201 -12.97 9.03 -2.02
C ASP A 201 -12.38 10.19 -1.21
N THR A 202 -12.55 11.41 -1.73
CA THR A 202 -12.07 12.64 -1.10
C THR A 202 -12.78 12.92 0.23
N LEU A 203 -14.08 12.66 0.33
CA LEU A 203 -14.84 12.89 1.57
C LEU A 203 -14.41 11.91 2.65
N ALA A 204 -14.20 10.65 2.28
CA ALA A 204 -13.67 9.65 3.19
C ALA A 204 -12.26 10.03 3.68
N MET A 205 -11.39 10.53 2.80
CA MET A 205 -10.06 11.01 3.18
C MET A 205 -10.12 12.19 4.16
N LEU A 206 -10.96 13.19 3.91
CA LEU A 206 -11.14 14.33 4.81
C LEU A 206 -11.70 13.89 6.16
N SER A 207 -12.66 12.97 6.17
CA SER A 207 -13.20 12.40 7.41
C SER A 207 -12.13 11.63 8.20
N LEU A 208 -11.26 10.90 7.52
CA LEU A 208 -10.12 10.23 8.14
C LEU A 208 -9.10 11.22 8.71
N GLN A 209 -8.77 12.28 7.97
CA GLN A 209 -7.87 13.32 8.45
C GLN A 209 -8.37 13.96 9.75
N ASN A 210 -9.65 14.30 9.83
CA ASN A 210 -10.26 14.85 11.02
C ASN A 210 -10.27 13.84 12.19
N LYS A 211 -10.47 12.55 11.90
CA LYS A 211 -10.45 11.48 12.92
C LYS A 211 -9.02 11.08 13.34
N CYS A 212 -8.02 11.21 12.48
CA CYS A 212 -6.62 10.97 12.82
C CYS A 212 -6.03 12.05 13.71
N SER A 213 -6.61 13.26 13.72
CA SER A 213 -6.23 14.31 14.66
C SER A 213 -6.75 14.05 16.08
N GLU A 214 -7.75 13.17 16.26
CA GLU A 214 -8.17 12.71 17.58
C GLU A 214 -7.31 11.51 18.03
N PRO A 215 -6.83 11.46 19.29
CA PRO A 215 -6.06 10.34 19.79
C PRO A 215 -6.86 9.04 19.68
N SER A 216 -6.49 8.19 18.71
CA SER A 216 -7.22 6.95 18.38
C SER A 216 -7.04 5.85 19.42
N PHE A 217 -6.00 5.96 20.24
CA PHE A 217 -5.71 5.03 21.33
C PHE A 217 -5.97 5.69 22.68
N PRO A 218 -6.45 4.94 23.68
CA PRO A 218 -6.47 5.41 25.05
C PRO A 218 -5.09 5.94 25.42
N GLN A 219 -5.00 7.12 25.99
CA GLN A 219 -3.72 7.82 26.30
C GLN A 219 -2.76 6.96 27.12
N TRP A 220 -3.26 5.99 27.89
CA TRP A 220 -2.46 5.05 28.66
C TRP A 220 -1.61 4.09 27.78
N PHE A 221 -2.00 3.82 26.51
CA PHE A 221 -1.18 3.06 25.55
C PHE A 221 0.02 3.86 25.00
N SER A 222 -0.10 5.18 24.95
CA SER A 222 0.94 6.09 24.49
C SER A 222 1.92 6.53 25.58
N THR A 223 1.69 6.09 26.82
CA THR A 223 2.50 6.49 27.97
C THR A 223 3.78 5.66 28.03
N ARG A 224 4.90 6.27 28.42
CA ARG A 224 6.18 5.56 28.62
C ARG A 224 6.04 4.36 29.56
N TRP A 225 5.10 4.42 30.49
CA TRP A 225 4.77 3.33 31.42
C TRP A 225 4.23 2.09 30.73
N SER A 226 3.42 2.22 29.69
CA SER A 226 2.89 1.07 28.95
C SER A 226 4.00 0.32 28.20
N LEU A 227 4.99 1.05 27.64
CA LEU A 227 6.17 0.44 27.02
C LEU A 227 7.04 -0.28 28.03
N ILE A 228 7.23 0.29 29.24
CA ILE A 228 7.98 -0.36 30.33
C ILE A 228 7.28 -1.63 30.77
N VAL A 229 5.96 -1.60 30.99
CA VAL A 229 5.17 -2.78 31.38
C VAL A 229 5.22 -3.85 30.28
N ALA A 230 5.06 -3.47 29.02
CA ALA A 230 5.14 -4.39 27.89
C ALA A 230 6.54 -5.03 27.77
N SER A 231 7.61 -4.25 27.93
CA SER A 231 8.99 -4.76 27.88
C SER A 231 9.31 -5.67 29.07
N LEU A 232 8.82 -5.35 30.26
CA LEU A 232 8.94 -6.21 31.45
C LEU A 232 8.19 -7.54 31.26
N MET A 233 6.96 -7.49 30.76
CA MET A 233 6.18 -8.70 30.46
C MET A 233 6.86 -9.56 29.40
N LEU A 234 7.42 -8.94 28.35
CA LEU A 234 8.12 -9.65 27.28
C LEU A 234 9.45 -10.27 27.78
N GLY A 235 10.17 -9.56 28.67
CA GLY A 235 11.46 -10.00 29.22
C GLY A 235 11.33 -11.06 30.31
N LEU A 236 10.21 -11.07 31.04
CA LEU A 236 10.00 -12.02 32.15
C LEU A 236 9.80 -13.45 31.63
N LEU A 237 9.15 -13.67 30.51
CA LEU A 237 8.94 -14.99 29.93
C LEU A 237 10.26 -15.75 29.63
N PRO A 238 11.20 -15.19 28.86
CA PRO A 238 12.48 -15.86 28.61
C PRO A 238 13.29 -16.04 29.88
N LEU A 239 13.22 -15.13 30.84
CA LEU A 239 13.86 -15.26 32.12
C LEU A 239 13.33 -16.49 32.91
N LEU A 240 12.00 -16.64 32.97
CA LEU A 240 11.38 -17.81 33.64
C LEU A 240 11.73 -19.12 32.91
N ILE A 241 11.82 -19.12 31.58
CA ILE A 241 12.25 -20.29 30.80
C ILE A 241 13.70 -20.66 31.18
N ILE A 242 14.61 -19.68 31.25
CA ILE A 242 16.01 -19.87 31.61
C ILE A 242 16.11 -20.42 33.02
N LEU A 243 15.43 -19.84 34.01
CA LEU A 243 15.41 -20.31 35.38
C LEU A 243 14.87 -21.75 35.52
N SER A 244 13.86 -22.11 34.76
CA SER A 244 13.32 -23.47 34.68
C SER A 244 14.31 -24.46 34.06
N LEU A 245 15.10 -24.04 33.05
CA LEU A 245 16.15 -24.84 32.43
C LEU A 245 17.28 -25.16 33.42
N PHE A 246 17.61 -24.22 34.32
CA PHE A 246 18.59 -24.44 35.42
C PHE A 246 18.03 -25.22 36.60
N GLY A 247 16.73 -25.58 36.59
CA GLY A 247 16.10 -26.35 37.65
C GLY A 247 15.77 -25.52 38.91
N LEU A 248 15.86 -24.19 38.81
CA LEU A 248 15.58 -23.29 39.95
C LEU A 248 14.07 -23.09 40.18
N ILE A 249 13.25 -23.36 39.16
CA ILE A 249 11.79 -23.23 39.20
C ILE A 249 11.15 -24.44 38.52
N GLU A 250 9.96 -24.84 38.99
CA GLU A 250 9.20 -25.93 38.40
C GLU A 250 8.83 -25.62 36.94
N GLY A 251 8.89 -26.61 36.04
CA GLY A 251 8.64 -26.47 34.61
C GLY A 251 7.25 -25.96 34.25
N ASN A 252 6.29 -26.04 35.15
CA ASN A 252 4.92 -25.57 34.98
C ASN A 252 4.79 -24.04 35.08
N VAL A 253 5.70 -23.35 35.77
CA VAL A 253 5.63 -21.90 36.04
C VAL A 253 5.74 -21.09 34.75
N PRO A 254 6.71 -21.33 33.82
CA PRO A 254 6.78 -20.61 32.56
C PRO A 254 5.54 -20.83 31.65
N VAL A 255 4.97 -22.03 31.67
CA VAL A 255 3.77 -22.39 30.90
C VAL A 255 2.56 -21.63 31.40
N PHE A 256 2.37 -21.61 32.73
CA PHE A 256 1.28 -20.87 33.37
C PHE A 256 1.40 -19.36 33.09
N TYR A 257 2.61 -18.81 33.21
CA TYR A 257 2.85 -17.40 32.90
C TYR A 257 2.60 -17.08 31.42
N ALA A 258 3.06 -17.92 30.49
CA ALA A 258 2.82 -17.75 29.07
C ALA A 258 1.32 -17.75 28.72
N THR A 259 0.55 -18.65 29.36
CA THR A 259 -0.90 -18.71 29.16
C THR A 259 -1.58 -17.46 29.71
N LEU A 260 -1.20 -17.00 30.89
CA LEU A 260 -1.73 -15.76 31.47
C LEU A 260 -1.39 -14.54 30.60
N GLN A 261 -0.15 -14.43 30.15
CA GLN A 261 0.32 -13.37 29.27
C GLN A 261 -0.44 -13.35 27.95
N PHE A 262 -0.65 -14.54 27.34
CA PHE A 262 -1.45 -14.65 26.11
C PHE A 262 -2.88 -14.13 26.33
N PHE A 263 -3.52 -14.48 27.44
CA PHE A 263 -4.88 -14.02 27.77
C PHE A 263 -4.94 -12.50 27.96
N ILE A 264 -3.97 -11.93 28.68
CA ILE A 264 -3.90 -10.46 28.88
C ILE A 264 -3.71 -9.75 27.53
N VAL A 265 -2.75 -10.19 26.71
CA VAL A 265 -2.50 -9.61 25.39
C VAL A 265 -3.73 -9.76 24.48
N TYR A 266 -4.38 -10.93 24.50
CA TYR A 266 -5.61 -11.16 23.74
C TYR A 266 -6.73 -10.20 24.15
N LEU A 267 -7.00 -10.02 25.44
CA LEU A 267 -8.04 -9.10 25.93
C LEU A 267 -7.74 -7.66 25.54
N VAL A 268 -6.50 -7.22 25.71
CA VAL A 268 -6.06 -5.87 25.38
C VAL A 268 -6.12 -5.60 23.88
N CYS A 269 -5.58 -6.51 23.05
CA CYS A 269 -5.63 -6.41 21.61
C CYS A 269 -7.07 -6.47 21.07
N ASN A 270 -7.90 -7.35 21.63
CA ASN A 270 -9.30 -7.48 21.21
C ASN A 270 -10.10 -6.21 21.54
N ALA A 271 -9.88 -5.60 22.71
CA ALA A 271 -10.51 -4.32 23.07
C ALA A 271 -10.07 -3.18 22.11
N ALA A 272 -8.77 -3.08 21.82
CA ALA A 272 -8.23 -2.11 20.88
C ALA A 272 -8.75 -2.32 19.45
N THR A 273 -8.76 -3.56 18.96
CA THR A 273 -9.24 -3.93 17.63
C THR A 273 -10.73 -3.65 17.48
N ARG A 274 -11.55 -3.96 18.48
CA ARG A 274 -12.99 -3.65 18.48
C ARG A 274 -13.25 -2.15 18.42
N HIS A 275 -12.45 -1.36 19.10
CA HIS A 275 -12.57 0.09 19.11
C HIS A 275 -12.22 0.67 17.73
N ILE A 276 -11.15 0.19 17.10
CA ILE A 276 -10.74 0.57 15.74
C ILE A 276 -11.78 0.09 14.73
N ALA A 277 -12.22 -1.17 14.81
CA ALA A 277 -13.21 -1.75 13.89
C ALA A 277 -14.56 -1.00 13.94
N LYS A 278 -15.02 -0.58 15.11
CA LYS A 278 -16.24 0.24 15.24
C LYS A 278 -16.07 1.61 14.58
N ARG A 279 -14.88 2.22 14.62
CA ARG A 279 -14.60 3.50 13.97
C ARG A 279 -14.51 3.34 12.44
N THR A 280 -13.85 2.29 11.96
CA THR A 280 -13.72 2.02 10.51
C THR A 280 -15.02 1.54 9.87
N ALA A 281 -15.83 0.75 10.57
CA ALA A 281 -17.14 0.31 10.07
C ALA A 281 -18.13 1.47 9.88
N LYS A 282 -17.98 2.55 10.66
CA LYS A 282 -18.80 3.76 10.50
C LYS A 282 -18.41 4.54 9.22
N ILE A 283 -17.14 4.45 8.80
CA ILE A 283 -16.62 5.07 7.56
C ILE A 283 -17.08 4.31 6.31
N HIS A 284 -17.34 3.02 6.42
CA HIS A 284 -17.74 2.17 5.28
C HIS A 284 -19.27 2.16 5.02
N ARG A 285 -20.05 2.77 5.91
CA ARG A 285 -21.52 2.86 5.79
C ARG A 285 -22.03 4.23 5.33
N GLU A 286 -21.21 5.23 5.31
CA GLU A 286 -21.46 6.55 4.73
C GLU A 286 -20.81 6.65 3.34
#